data_d0d9a057808b401d08d9e248ba2922dc
#
_entry.id   d0d9a057808b401d08d9e248ba2922dc
#
_cell.length_a   1.000
_cell.length_b   1.000
_cell.length_c   1.000
_cell.angle_alpha   90.00
_cell.angle_beta   90.00
_cell.angle_gamma   90.00
#
_symmetry.space_group_name_H-M   'P 1'
#
loop_
_entity.id
_entity.type
_entity.pdbx_description
1 polymer ?
#
loop_
_entity_poly.entity_id
_entity_poly.type
_entity_poly.pdbx_seq_one_letter_code
_entity_poly.pdbx_strand_id
1 'polypeptide(L)'
;MQQSHTGDVLVIDNGGRMDEGCIGDLTALEAQVSGLAGIVIWGVHRDTPELRQIGFPVFSYGAWPSGPLRLDPRDESALRRARFGDFEVQASDVVFADDDGCIFVSSEDVEELLVTARNIWETERRQAEGIKAGRALRAQLDFARYLEKRTADPSHTFRDHLRNIDGAIEE
;
A
#
# COMPACT_ATOMS: atom_id res chain seq x y z
N MET A 1 -21.10 -0.68 -7.10
CA MET A 1 -21.63 0.07 -5.95
C MET A 1 -22.95 -0.48 -5.38
N GLN A 2 -23.91 -1.02 -6.16
CA GLN A 2 -25.15 -1.61 -5.61
C GLN A 2 -24.95 -2.84 -4.69
N GLN A 3 -23.78 -3.46 -4.71
CA GLN A 3 -23.44 -4.66 -3.93
C GLN A 3 -22.32 -4.38 -2.90
N SER A 4 -21.87 -3.14 -2.76
CA SER A 4 -20.84 -2.74 -1.79
C SER A 4 -21.45 -2.36 -0.44
N HIS A 5 -20.64 -2.48 0.61
CA HIS A 5 -20.96 -2.02 1.96
C HIS A 5 -20.17 -0.75 2.27
N THR A 6 -20.62 -0.01 3.25
CA THR A 6 -19.90 1.16 3.75
C THR A 6 -18.51 0.74 4.25
N GLY A 7 -17.48 1.42 3.78
CA GLY A 7 -16.09 1.12 4.11
C GLY A 7 -15.36 0.19 3.12
N ASP A 8 -16.08 -0.40 2.15
CA ASP A 8 -15.44 -1.20 1.11
C ASP A 8 -14.54 -0.33 0.21
N VAL A 9 -13.49 -0.94 -0.33
CA VAL A 9 -12.61 -0.33 -1.33
C VAL A 9 -12.88 -0.98 -2.69
N LEU A 10 -13.08 -0.16 -3.72
CA LEU A 10 -13.22 -0.64 -5.09
C LEU A 10 -11.85 -0.90 -5.71
N VAL A 11 -11.52 -2.17 -5.96
CA VAL A 11 -10.31 -2.56 -6.68
C VAL A 11 -10.62 -2.80 -8.15
N ILE A 12 -9.89 -2.13 -9.04
CA ILE A 12 -10.12 -2.18 -10.49
C ILE A 12 -8.93 -2.81 -11.19
N ASP A 13 -9.15 -4.01 -11.75
CA ASP A 13 -8.23 -4.63 -12.69
C ASP A 13 -8.40 -4.02 -14.08
N ASN A 14 -7.56 -3.05 -14.44
CA ASN A 14 -7.48 -2.51 -15.80
C ASN A 14 -6.27 -3.09 -16.57
N GLY A 15 -5.74 -4.23 -16.15
CA GLY A 15 -4.63 -4.92 -16.79
C GLY A 15 -3.31 -4.16 -16.81
N GLY A 16 -3.12 -3.20 -15.88
CA GLY A 16 -1.91 -2.36 -15.84
C GLY A 16 -1.81 -1.35 -16.99
N ARG A 17 -2.89 -1.09 -17.72
CA ARG A 17 -2.88 -0.19 -18.89
C ARG A 17 -2.59 1.25 -18.50
N MET A 18 -1.72 1.88 -19.31
CA MET A 18 -1.28 3.26 -19.12
C MET A 18 -1.83 4.21 -20.20
N ASP A 19 -2.60 3.70 -21.14
CA ASP A 19 -3.10 4.40 -22.33
C ASP A 19 -4.63 4.62 -22.33
N GLU A 20 -5.28 4.30 -21.21
CA GLU A 20 -6.70 4.58 -20.99
C GLU A 20 -6.99 4.89 -19.51
N GLY A 21 -7.60 6.04 -19.25
CA GLY A 21 -8.12 6.41 -17.91
C GLY A 21 -9.43 5.67 -17.65
N CYS A 22 -9.35 4.55 -16.90
CA CYS A 22 -10.51 3.66 -16.74
C CYS A 22 -11.65 4.24 -15.92
N ILE A 23 -11.36 5.19 -15.01
CA ILE A 23 -12.36 5.96 -14.27
C ILE A 23 -12.02 7.45 -14.27
N GLY A 24 -13.02 8.28 -13.96
CA GLY A 24 -12.89 9.72 -13.75
C GLY A 24 -13.69 10.19 -12.55
N ASP A 25 -13.94 11.50 -12.51
CA ASP A 25 -14.58 12.23 -11.42
C ASP A 25 -15.96 11.67 -11.03
N LEU A 26 -16.83 11.43 -12.01
CA LEU A 26 -18.19 10.93 -11.75
C LEU A 26 -18.19 9.55 -11.07
N THR A 27 -17.27 8.67 -11.45
CA THR A 27 -17.14 7.35 -10.82
C THR A 27 -16.64 7.47 -9.39
N ALA A 28 -15.68 8.36 -9.14
CA ALA A 28 -15.16 8.62 -7.81
C ALA A 28 -16.23 9.24 -6.90
N LEU A 29 -17.00 10.20 -7.41
CA LEU A 29 -18.10 10.82 -6.68
C LEU A 29 -19.20 9.81 -6.33
N GLU A 30 -19.59 8.94 -7.29
CA GLU A 30 -20.55 7.86 -7.05
C GLU A 30 -20.03 6.88 -5.98
N ALA A 31 -18.75 6.53 -6.00
CA ALA A 31 -18.13 5.69 -4.98
C ALA A 31 -18.20 6.34 -3.59
N GLN A 32 -17.84 7.61 -3.50
CA GLN A 32 -17.89 8.38 -2.25
C GLN A 32 -19.31 8.44 -1.66
N VAL A 33 -20.31 8.81 -2.47
CA VAL A 33 -21.70 8.92 -1.97
C VAL A 33 -22.34 7.56 -1.70
N SER A 34 -21.79 6.49 -2.27
CA SER A 34 -22.15 5.10 -1.96
C SER A 34 -21.51 4.57 -0.69
N GLY A 35 -20.67 5.38 -0.02
CA GLY A 35 -20.05 5.03 1.26
C GLY A 35 -18.78 4.18 1.14
N LEU A 36 -18.16 4.06 -0.04
CA LEU A 36 -16.87 3.39 -0.19
C LEU A 36 -15.77 4.21 0.50
N ALA A 37 -14.68 3.54 0.91
CA ALA A 37 -13.53 4.16 1.54
C ALA A 37 -12.48 4.64 0.52
N GLY A 38 -12.43 4.07 -0.68
CA GLY A 38 -11.49 4.46 -1.72
C GLY A 38 -11.60 3.62 -2.99
N ILE A 39 -10.77 3.96 -3.97
CA ILE A 39 -10.58 3.22 -5.22
C ILE A 39 -9.11 2.92 -5.40
N VAL A 40 -8.76 1.67 -5.74
CA VAL A 40 -7.40 1.25 -6.12
C VAL A 40 -7.45 0.70 -7.53
N ILE A 41 -6.55 1.17 -8.40
CA ILE A 41 -6.60 0.88 -9.84
C ILE A 41 -5.27 0.26 -10.29
N TRP A 42 -5.31 -0.95 -10.79
CA TRP A 42 -4.20 -1.47 -11.59
C TRP A 42 -4.27 -0.91 -13.01
N GLY A 43 -3.79 0.31 -13.17
CA GLY A 43 -3.88 1.13 -14.37
C GLY A 43 -3.87 2.61 -14.02
N VAL A 44 -4.47 3.45 -14.86
CA VAL A 44 -4.48 4.91 -14.69
C VAL A 44 -5.92 5.46 -14.66
N HIS A 45 -6.08 6.65 -14.05
CA HIS A 45 -7.33 7.41 -13.99
C HIS A 45 -7.34 8.57 -15.00
N ARG A 46 -8.44 9.32 -15.05
CA ARG A 46 -8.55 10.63 -15.71
C ARG A 46 -9.18 11.65 -14.75
N ASP A 47 -9.32 12.91 -15.20
CA ASP A 47 -10.00 13.99 -14.48
C ASP A 47 -9.33 14.31 -13.12
N THR A 48 -7.96 14.32 -13.10
CA THR A 48 -7.16 14.49 -11.88
C THR A 48 -7.50 15.78 -11.10
N PRO A 49 -7.72 16.95 -11.72
CA PRO A 49 -8.10 18.17 -11.00
C PRO A 49 -9.41 17.99 -10.22
N GLU A 50 -10.41 17.36 -10.83
CA GLU A 50 -11.72 17.12 -10.24
C GLU A 50 -11.63 16.07 -9.12
N LEU A 51 -10.86 14.98 -9.30
CA LEU A 51 -10.60 13.99 -8.27
C LEU A 51 -9.97 14.62 -7.01
N ARG A 52 -9.04 15.55 -7.18
CA ARG A 52 -8.43 16.30 -6.06
C ARG A 52 -9.44 17.19 -5.35
N GLN A 53 -10.40 17.80 -6.07
CA GLN A 53 -11.45 18.62 -5.47
C GLN A 53 -12.46 17.76 -4.70
N ILE A 54 -12.82 16.58 -5.20
CA ILE A 54 -13.68 15.61 -4.51
C ILE A 54 -13.02 15.15 -3.22
N GLY A 55 -11.67 14.99 -3.21
CA GLY A 55 -10.91 14.57 -2.04
C GLY A 55 -11.16 13.12 -1.63
N PHE A 56 -11.73 12.30 -2.52
CA PHE A 56 -11.93 10.88 -2.30
C PHE A 56 -10.65 10.11 -2.63
N PRO A 57 -10.22 9.14 -1.80
CA PRO A 57 -8.98 8.41 -2.04
C PRO A 57 -9.02 7.60 -3.34
N VAL A 58 -8.12 7.92 -4.28
CA VAL A 58 -7.95 7.18 -5.55
C VAL A 58 -6.47 6.90 -5.75
N PHE A 59 -6.10 5.63 -5.77
CA PHE A 59 -4.74 5.15 -5.96
C PHE A 59 -4.61 4.53 -7.35
N SER A 60 -3.61 4.94 -8.11
CA SER A 60 -3.36 4.46 -9.48
C SER A 60 -1.93 4.74 -9.90
N TYR A 61 -1.51 4.19 -11.02
CA TYR A 61 -0.17 4.46 -11.58
C TYR A 61 -0.04 5.82 -12.28
N GLY A 62 -1.09 6.65 -12.31
CA GLY A 62 -1.06 7.96 -12.89
C GLY A 62 -2.34 8.33 -13.62
N ALA A 63 -2.25 9.31 -14.55
CA ALA A 63 -3.39 9.83 -15.27
C ALA A 63 -3.22 9.73 -16.78
N TRP A 64 -4.34 9.50 -17.49
CA TRP A 64 -4.45 9.53 -18.94
C TRP A 64 -5.75 10.22 -19.37
N PRO A 65 -5.73 11.17 -20.33
CA PRO A 65 -6.90 12.01 -20.62
C PRO A 65 -8.02 11.28 -21.37
N SER A 66 -7.73 10.17 -22.05
CA SER A 66 -8.72 9.41 -22.82
C SER A 66 -9.30 8.27 -22.01
N GLY A 67 -10.62 8.08 -22.09
CA GLY A 67 -11.29 6.92 -21.52
C GLY A 67 -11.08 5.65 -22.34
N PRO A 68 -11.54 4.49 -21.85
CA PRO A 68 -11.44 3.23 -22.57
C PRO A 68 -12.31 3.25 -23.84
N LEU A 69 -11.75 2.74 -24.95
CA LEU A 69 -12.47 2.58 -26.22
C LEU A 69 -13.00 1.17 -26.42
N ARG A 70 -12.56 0.22 -25.59
CA ARG A 70 -12.96 -1.18 -25.64
C ARG A 70 -14.18 -1.45 -24.76
N LEU A 71 -14.94 -2.46 -25.11
CA LEU A 71 -16.02 -3.03 -24.34
C LEU A 71 -15.70 -4.50 -24.07
N ASP A 72 -15.10 -4.76 -22.91
CA ASP A 72 -14.86 -6.13 -22.48
C ASP A 72 -16.13 -6.73 -21.86
N PRO A 73 -16.39 -8.03 -22.04
CA PRO A 73 -17.46 -8.70 -21.33
C PRO A 73 -17.16 -8.66 -19.81
N ARG A 74 -18.22 -8.65 -19.00
CA ARG A 74 -18.07 -8.75 -17.56
C ARG A 74 -17.41 -10.09 -17.20
N ASP A 75 -16.33 -10.04 -16.44
CA ASP A 75 -15.71 -11.23 -15.89
C ASP A 75 -16.65 -11.90 -14.87
N GLU A 76 -16.73 -13.25 -14.90
CA GLU A 76 -17.58 -14.03 -13.99
C GLU A 76 -17.14 -13.92 -12.53
N SER A 77 -15.86 -13.61 -12.29
CA SER A 77 -15.27 -13.39 -10.96
C SER A 77 -15.40 -11.96 -10.47
N ALA A 78 -15.95 -11.04 -11.27
CA ALA A 78 -16.11 -9.63 -10.90
C ALA A 78 -16.79 -9.47 -9.54
N LEU A 79 -16.25 -8.58 -8.69
CA LEU A 79 -16.64 -8.32 -7.30
C LEU A 79 -16.31 -9.44 -6.31
N ARG A 80 -15.64 -10.51 -6.71
CA ARG A 80 -15.13 -11.55 -5.83
C ARG A 80 -13.61 -11.52 -5.75
N ARG A 81 -12.98 -11.23 -6.88
CA ARG A 81 -11.52 -11.11 -7.00
C ARG A 81 -11.15 -10.14 -8.12
N ALA A 82 -9.96 -9.57 -8.00
CA ALA A 82 -9.34 -8.75 -9.03
C ALA A 82 -7.85 -9.10 -9.12
N ARG A 83 -7.28 -9.04 -10.32
CA ARG A 83 -5.83 -9.13 -10.47
C ARG A 83 -5.21 -7.75 -10.25
N PHE A 84 -4.05 -7.71 -9.58
CA PHE A 84 -3.26 -6.52 -9.39
C PHE A 84 -1.78 -6.86 -9.57
N GLY A 85 -1.23 -6.65 -10.76
CA GLY A 85 0.08 -7.15 -11.16
C GLY A 85 0.12 -8.68 -11.18
N ASP A 86 1.03 -9.25 -10.40
CA ASP A 86 1.18 -10.69 -10.24
C ASP A 86 0.33 -11.25 -9.06
N PHE A 87 -0.43 -10.39 -8.38
CA PHE A 87 -1.27 -10.77 -7.24
C PHE A 87 -2.72 -10.95 -7.64
N GLU A 88 -3.43 -11.77 -6.90
CA GLU A 88 -4.88 -11.85 -6.93
C GLU A 88 -5.42 -11.30 -5.61
N VAL A 89 -6.25 -10.26 -5.68
CA VAL A 89 -6.90 -9.63 -4.54
C VAL A 89 -8.29 -10.22 -4.39
N GLN A 90 -8.63 -10.69 -3.20
CA GLN A 90 -9.92 -11.27 -2.86
C GLN A 90 -10.86 -10.22 -2.24
N ALA A 91 -12.16 -10.45 -2.31
CA ALA A 91 -13.16 -9.56 -1.71
C ALA A 91 -13.06 -9.48 -0.17
N SER A 92 -12.38 -10.44 0.46
CA SER A 92 -12.14 -10.47 1.91
C SER A 92 -10.85 -9.77 2.33
N ASP A 93 -9.99 -9.37 1.39
CA ASP A 93 -8.72 -8.75 1.72
C ASP A 93 -8.92 -7.34 2.24
N VAL A 94 -8.02 -6.94 3.12
CA VAL A 94 -7.94 -5.58 3.68
C VAL A 94 -6.84 -4.81 2.95
N VAL A 95 -7.12 -3.57 2.58
CA VAL A 95 -6.14 -2.68 1.97
C VAL A 95 -5.69 -1.62 2.97
N PHE A 96 -4.38 -1.42 3.05
CA PHE A 96 -3.74 -0.27 3.68
C PHE A 96 -3.16 0.59 2.57
N ALA A 97 -3.43 1.89 2.62
CA ALA A 97 -3.02 2.78 1.56
C ALA A 97 -2.72 4.18 2.10
N ASP A 98 -1.62 4.77 1.61
CA ASP A 98 -1.19 6.12 1.92
C ASP A 98 -0.45 6.75 0.71
N ASP A 99 0.28 7.85 0.93
CA ASP A 99 1.00 8.55 -0.13
C ASP A 99 2.12 7.71 -0.79
N ASP A 100 2.60 6.66 -0.13
CA ASP A 100 3.64 5.76 -0.64
C ASP A 100 3.06 4.60 -1.48
N GLY A 101 1.75 4.32 -1.36
CA GLY A 101 1.08 3.30 -2.16
C GLY A 101 0.05 2.47 -1.42
N CYS A 102 -0.18 1.25 -1.91
CA CYS A 102 -1.17 0.33 -1.37
C CYS A 102 -0.57 -1.04 -1.10
N ILE A 103 -0.96 -1.67 -0.01
CA ILE A 103 -0.72 -3.09 0.28
C ILE A 103 -2.04 -3.80 0.55
N PHE A 104 -2.15 -5.03 0.08
CA PHE A 104 -3.29 -5.91 0.33
C PHE A 104 -2.87 -7.01 1.28
N VAL A 105 -3.71 -7.29 2.26
CA VAL A 105 -3.45 -8.27 3.32
C VAL A 105 -4.68 -9.15 3.49
N SER A 106 -4.46 -10.46 3.60
CA SER A 106 -5.54 -11.37 3.97
C SER A 106 -6.19 -10.92 5.28
N SER A 107 -7.51 -10.92 5.34
CA SER A 107 -8.23 -10.60 6.59
C SER A 107 -7.83 -11.50 7.78
N GLU A 108 -7.31 -12.70 7.51
CA GLU A 108 -6.83 -13.63 8.54
C GLU A 108 -5.52 -13.16 9.19
N ASP A 109 -4.68 -12.40 8.46
CA ASP A 109 -3.34 -11.99 8.89
C ASP A 109 -3.31 -10.56 9.47
N VAL A 110 -4.39 -9.80 9.35
CA VAL A 110 -4.43 -8.37 9.71
C VAL A 110 -4.06 -8.11 11.15
N GLU A 111 -4.57 -8.90 12.10
CA GLU A 111 -4.33 -8.65 13.53
C GLU A 111 -2.84 -8.84 13.88
N GLU A 112 -2.21 -9.92 13.39
CA GLU A 112 -0.79 -10.21 13.62
C GLU A 112 0.09 -9.14 12.95
N LEU A 113 -0.24 -8.77 11.72
CA LEU A 113 0.46 -7.72 10.98
C LEU A 113 0.40 -6.36 11.71
N LEU A 114 -0.76 -5.97 12.22
CA LEU A 114 -0.91 -4.71 12.95
C LEU A 114 -0.11 -4.68 14.26
N VAL A 115 0.00 -5.81 14.97
CA VAL A 115 0.86 -5.91 16.16
C VAL A 115 2.32 -5.72 15.78
N THR A 116 2.77 -6.40 14.75
CA THR A 116 4.15 -6.30 14.24
C THR A 116 4.48 -4.90 13.75
N ALA A 117 3.62 -4.32 12.91
CA ALA A 117 3.79 -2.97 12.39
C ALA A 117 3.83 -1.92 13.51
N ARG A 118 3.02 -2.05 14.55
CA ARG A 118 3.04 -1.16 15.71
C ARG A 118 4.38 -1.23 16.44
N ASN A 119 4.91 -2.42 16.67
CA ASN A 119 6.20 -2.61 17.36
C ASN A 119 7.35 -1.96 16.56
N ILE A 120 7.35 -2.14 15.23
CA ILE A 120 8.31 -1.50 14.32
C ILE A 120 8.18 0.01 14.43
N TRP A 121 6.97 0.55 14.26
CA TRP A 121 6.69 1.99 14.32
C TRP A 121 7.11 2.61 15.66
N GLU A 122 6.81 1.97 16.80
CA GLU A 122 7.23 2.46 18.14
C GLU A 122 8.75 2.49 18.26
N THR A 123 9.44 1.47 17.73
CA THR A 123 10.91 1.42 17.75
C THR A 123 11.50 2.54 16.91
N GLU A 124 10.99 2.76 15.71
CA GLU A 124 11.44 3.84 14.84
C GLU A 124 11.15 5.23 15.43
N ARG A 125 9.99 5.42 16.08
CA ARG A 125 9.69 6.69 16.77
C ARG A 125 10.69 6.97 17.90
N ARG A 126 11.06 5.97 18.70
CA ARG A 126 12.12 6.12 19.74
C ARG A 126 13.47 6.48 19.11
N GLN A 127 13.82 5.85 17.98
CA GLN A 127 15.05 6.16 17.25
C GLN A 127 15.04 7.58 16.70
N ALA A 128 13.92 8.01 16.12
CA ALA A 128 13.74 9.36 15.60
C ALA A 128 13.90 10.44 16.71
N GLU A 129 13.28 10.22 17.87
CA GLU A 129 13.48 11.12 19.02
C GLU A 129 14.93 11.12 19.50
N GLY A 130 15.60 9.96 19.47
CA GLY A 130 17.03 9.87 19.73
C GLY A 130 17.88 10.72 18.78
N ILE A 131 17.55 10.71 17.48
CA ILE A 131 18.23 11.53 16.48
C ILE A 131 18.01 13.02 16.74
N LYS A 132 16.75 13.43 17.01
CA LYS A 132 16.42 14.82 17.38
C LYS A 132 17.18 15.29 18.62
N ALA A 133 17.44 14.38 19.57
CA ALA A 133 18.23 14.64 20.76
C ALA A 133 19.75 14.56 20.55
N GLY A 134 20.23 14.47 19.30
CA GLY A 134 21.65 14.44 18.93
C GLY A 134 22.32 13.06 18.99
N ARG A 135 21.58 11.97 19.21
CA ARG A 135 22.10 10.60 19.17
C ARG A 135 22.03 10.06 17.74
N ALA A 136 23.18 9.92 17.09
CA ALA A 136 23.23 9.41 15.72
C ALA A 136 22.58 8.00 15.61
N LEU A 137 21.85 7.74 14.52
CA LEU A 137 21.21 6.43 14.29
C LEU A 137 22.23 5.28 14.33
N ARG A 138 23.42 5.47 13.77
CA ARG A 138 24.51 4.47 13.83
C ARG A 138 24.89 4.07 15.25
N ALA A 139 24.89 5.03 16.17
CA ALA A 139 25.18 4.75 17.58
C ALA A 139 24.02 4.01 18.27
N GLN A 140 22.79 4.35 17.93
CA GLN A 140 21.59 3.68 18.45
C GLN A 140 21.49 2.22 17.98
N LEU A 141 21.98 1.93 16.77
CA LEU A 141 21.99 0.60 16.16
C LEU A 141 23.29 -0.19 16.40
N ASP A 142 24.21 0.30 17.23
CA ASP A 142 25.53 -0.32 17.48
C ASP A 142 26.23 -0.74 16.16
N PHE A 143 26.23 0.17 15.19
CA PHE A 143 26.70 -0.11 13.83
C PHE A 143 28.20 -0.47 13.78
N ALA A 144 28.99 -0.01 14.73
CA ALA A 144 30.40 -0.38 14.86
C ALA A 144 30.54 -1.89 15.10
N ARG A 145 29.76 -2.43 16.03
CA ARG A 145 29.73 -3.88 16.31
C ARG A 145 29.28 -4.70 15.11
N TYR A 146 28.32 -4.18 14.32
CA TYR A 146 27.95 -4.82 13.06
C TYR A 146 29.15 -4.94 12.10
N LEU A 147 29.91 -3.86 11.92
CA LEU A 147 31.08 -3.85 11.03
C LEU A 147 32.18 -4.81 11.50
N GLU A 148 32.42 -4.88 12.81
CA GLU A 148 33.37 -5.84 13.40
C GLU A 148 32.96 -7.29 13.09
N LYS A 149 31.69 -7.62 13.35
CA LYS A 149 31.16 -8.97 13.05
C LYS A 149 31.23 -9.30 11.58
N ARG A 150 30.83 -8.37 10.70
CA ARG A 150 30.88 -8.56 9.24
C ARG A 150 32.31 -8.72 8.72
N THR A 151 33.29 -8.08 9.35
CA THR A 151 34.70 -8.24 8.99
C THR A 151 35.18 -9.65 9.34
N ALA A 152 34.75 -10.21 10.45
CA ALA A 152 35.04 -11.57 10.87
C ALA A 152 34.26 -12.62 10.08
N ASP A 153 33.01 -12.32 9.73
CA ASP A 153 32.12 -13.19 8.97
C ASP A 153 31.37 -12.36 7.90
N PRO A 154 31.83 -12.40 6.63
CA PRO A 154 31.21 -11.67 5.52
C PRO A 154 29.75 -12.07 5.23
N SER A 155 29.28 -13.22 5.70
CA SER A 155 27.89 -13.65 5.57
C SER A 155 26.94 -12.99 6.57
N HIS A 156 27.46 -12.39 7.66
CA HIS A 156 26.67 -11.70 8.67
C HIS A 156 26.00 -10.46 8.07
N THR A 157 24.67 -10.51 7.95
CA THR A 157 23.88 -9.42 7.39
C THR A 157 23.54 -8.36 8.42
N PHE A 158 23.15 -7.17 7.95
CA PHE A 158 22.65 -6.13 8.86
C PHE A 158 21.33 -6.53 9.52
N ARG A 159 20.48 -7.32 8.84
CA ARG A 159 19.27 -7.90 9.43
C ARG A 159 19.57 -8.82 10.60
N ASP A 160 20.59 -9.69 10.48
CA ASP A 160 21.02 -10.55 11.61
C ASP A 160 21.51 -9.72 12.79
N HIS A 161 22.19 -8.60 12.51
CA HIS A 161 22.61 -7.68 13.57
C HIS A 161 21.41 -7.03 14.25
N LEU A 162 20.42 -6.52 13.50
CA LEU A 162 19.21 -5.89 14.03
C LEU A 162 18.39 -6.87 14.88
N ARG A 163 18.23 -8.14 14.46
CA ARG A 163 17.60 -9.18 15.28
C ARG A 163 18.28 -9.37 16.64
N ASN A 164 19.63 -9.28 16.67
CA ASN A 164 20.41 -9.46 17.90
C ASN A 164 20.33 -8.27 18.86
N ILE A 165 19.82 -7.12 18.45
CA ILE A 165 19.71 -5.90 19.26
C ILE A 165 18.26 -5.44 19.42
N ASP A 166 17.27 -6.27 19.06
CA ASP A 166 15.84 -5.95 19.04
C ASP A 166 15.57 -4.66 18.22
N GLY A 167 16.29 -4.48 17.13
CA GLY A 167 16.11 -3.37 16.19
C GLY A 167 14.82 -3.53 15.39
N ALA A 168 14.30 -2.42 14.84
CA ALA A 168 13.19 -2.48 13.90
C ALA A 168 13.61 -3.24 12.63
N ILE A 169 12.83 -4.26 12.24
CA ILE A 169 13.04 -5.04 11.03
C ILE A 169 11.68 -5.22 10.37
N GLU A 170 11.62 -4.83 9.11
CA GLU A 170 10.51 -5.13 8.23
C GLU A 170 10.75 -6.49 7.56
N GLU A 171 10.02 -7.53 7.96
CA GLU A 171 10.08 -8.88 7.39
C GLU A 171 8.68 -9.39 7.10
#